data_ac4fd4c94a3d9c1fd7b22623ca374de9
#
_entry.id   ac4fd4c94a3d9c1fd7b22623ca374de9
#
_cell.length_a   1.000
_cell.length_b   1.000
_cell.length_c   1.000
_cell.angle_alpha   90.00
_cell.angle_beta   90.00
_cell.angle_gamma   90.00
#
_symmetry.space_group_name_H-M   'P 1'
#
loop_
_entity.id
_entity.type
_entity.pdbx_description
1 polymer ?
#
loop_
_entity_poly.entity_id
_entity_poly.type
_entity_poly.pdbx_seq_one_letter_code
_entity_poly.pdbx_strand_id
1 'polypeptide(L)'
;MLLTDSFLDYLLHERNYSKGTVEYYRADILELQRFGEEMLGDLTPSDVDAELVREWIASLMDKGLASNTINRKLSSVRTYYKFLLRRGKVAVDPLRKV
;
A
#
# COMPACT_ATOMS: atom_id res chain seq x y z
N MET A 1 -8.96 5.24 6.77
CA MET A 1 -7.93 4.29 7.16
C MET A 1 -7.75 3.23 6.08
N LEU A 2 -6.53 2.97 5.66
CA LEU A 2 -6.27 2.04 4.55
C LEU A 2 -6.28 0.58 4.98
N LEU A 3 -5.52 0.27 6.03
CA LEU A 3 -5.28 -1.11 6.43
C LEU A 3 -6.48 -1.72 7.14
N THR A 4 -6.85 -2.94 6.77
CA THR A 4 -7.91 -3.70 7.41
C THR A 4 -7.37 -5.06 7.86
N ASP A 5 -7.94 -5.59 8.94
CA ASP A 5 -7.58 -6.90 9.47
C ASP A 5 -7.86 -8.01 8.45
N SER A 6 -8.89 -7.85 7.60
CA SER A 6 -9.24 -8.84 6.61
C SER A 6 -8.13 -9.05 5.57
N PHE A 7 -7.39 -7.99 5.19
CA PHE A 7 -6.25 -8.13 4.30
C PHE A 7 -5.11 -8.91 4.97
N LEU A 8 -4.81 -8.58 6.22
CA LEU A 8 -3.75 -9.27 6.96
C LEU A 8 -4.08 -10.73 7.19
N ASP A 9 -5.33 -11.04 7.51
CA ASP A 9 -5.81 -12.40 7.63
C ASP A 9 -5.70 -13.16 6.30
N TYR A 10 -6.01 -12.51 5.20
CA TYR A 10 -5.85 -13.06 3.86
C TYR A 10 -4.39 -13.48 3.60
N LEU A 11 -3.44 -12.60 3.91
CA LEU A 11 -2.02 -12.89 3.73
C LEU A 11 -1.56 -14.06 4.59
N LEU A 12 -2.00 -14.07 5.85
CA LEU A 12 -1.56 -15.07 6.81
C LEU A 12 -2.20 -16.44 6.55
N HIS A 13 -3.51 -16.48 6.31
CA HIS A 13 -4.28 -17.73 6.25
C HIS A 13 -4.53 -18.26 4.85
N GLU A 14 -4.71 -17.40 3.85
CA GLU A 14 -4.97 -17.84 2.47
C GLU A 14 -3.68 -17.90 1.65
N ARG A 15 -2.77 -16.94 1.84
CA ARG A 15 -1.48 -16.92 1.16
C ARG A 15 -0.38 -17.63 1.94
N ASN A 16 -0.65 -18.01 3.17
CA ASN A 16 0.29 -18.71 4.04
C ASN A 16 1.64 -17.99 4.22
N TYR A 17 1.60 -16.66 4.22
CA TYR A 17 2.80 -15.87 4.49
C TYR A 17 3.16 -15.95 5.97
N SER A 18 4.46 -15.89 6.28
CA SER A 18 4.93 -15.84 7.66
C SER A 18 4.48 -14.55 8.35
N LYS A 19 4.43 -14.59 9.68
CA LYS A 19 4.09 -13.39 10.47
C LYS A 19 5.04 -12.23 10.17
N GLY A 20 6.33 -12.51 9.97
CA GLY A 20 7.32 -11.49 9.62
C GLY A 20 7.03 -10.85 8.27
N THR A 21 6.65 -11.66 7.26
CA THR A 21 6.28 -11.15 5.94
C THR A 21 5.02 -10.29 6.02
N VAL A 22 4.01 -10.75 6.77
CA VAL A 22 2.76 -9.98 6.96
C VAL A 22 3.05 -8.64 7.61
N GLU A 23 3.98 -8.59 8.56
CA GLU A 23 4.36 -7.34 9.23
C GLU A 23 5.03 -6.35 8.26
N TYR A 24 5.82 -6.82 7.29
CA TYR A 24 6.36 -5.94 6.25
C TYR A 24 5.24 -5.31 5.41
N TYR A 25 4.24 -6.10 5.01
CA TYR A 25 3.08 -5.55 4.27
C TYR A 25 2.36 -4.50 5.09
N ARG A 26 2.12 -4.81 6.36
CA ARG A 26 1.46 -3.89 7.27
C ARG A 26 2.22 -2.57 7.38
N ALA A 27 3.52 -2.65 7.62
CA ALA A 27 4.36 -1.45 7.78
C ALA A 27 4.37 -0.59 6.52
N ASP A 28 4.47 -1.21 5.34
CA ASP A 28 4.52 -0.48 4.07
C ASP A 28 3.20 0.24 3.79
N ILE A 29 2.07 -0.41 4.07
CA ILE A 29 0.75 0.19 3.86
C ILE A 29 0.50 1.33 4.84
N LEU A 30 0.90 1.17 6.10
CA LEU A 30 0.79 2.24 7.10
C LEU A 30 1.67 3.44 6.75
N GLU A 31 2.81 3.20 6.12
CA GLU A 31 3.68 4.28 5.68
C GLU A 31 3.00 5.12 4.59
N LEU A 32 2.38 4.47 3.60
CA LEU A 32 1.60 5.16 2.58
C LEU A 32 0.42 5.91 3.20
N GLN A 33 -0.26 5.29 4.15
CA GLN A 33 -1.37 5.94 4.86
C GLN A 33 -0.93 7.24 5.53
N ARG A 34 0.18 7.20 6.27
CA ARG A 34 0.69 8.40 6.95
C ARG A 34 1.02 9.50 5.96
N PHE A 35 1.68 9.14 4.86
CA PHE A 35 2.00 10.10 3.82
C PHE A 35 0.74 10.73 3.24
N GLY A 36 -0.25 9.93 2.89
CA GLY A 36 -1.51 10.41 2.32
C GLY A 36 -2.30 11.26 3.31
N GLU A 37 -2.30 10.91 4.58
CA GLU A 37 -3.00 11.68 5.61
C GLU A 37 -2.38 13.05 5.85
N GLU A 38 -1.07 13.16 5.72
CA GLU A 38 -0.39 14.45 5.81
C GLU A 38 -0.79 15.39 4.68
N MET A 39 -1.10 14.83 3.50
CA MET A 39 -1.45 15.63 2.33
C MET A 39 -2.95 15.89 2.19
N LEU A 40 -3.78 14.93 2.52
CA LEU A 40 -5.21 14.95 2.22
C LEU A 40 -6.12 14.91 3.46
N GLY A 41 -5.56 14.70 4.64
CA GLY A 41 -6.36 14.43 5.84
C GLY A 41 -6.79 12.96 5.87
N ASP A 42 -8.01 12.67 6.36
CA ASP A 42 -8.51 11.30 6.43
C ASP A 42 -8.43 10.62 5.07
N LEU A 43 -7.93 9.39 5.07
CA LEU A 43 -7.65 8.67 3.85
C LEU A 43 -8.38 7.32 3.84
N THR A 44 -9.18 7.09 2.79
CA THR A 44 -9.77 5.79 2.50
C THR A 44 -9.04 5.16 1.31
N PRO A 45 -9.18 3.85 1.08
CA PRO A 45 -8.52 3.22 -0.07
C PRO A 45 -8.83 3.88 -1.42
N SER A 46 -10.05 4.38 -1.60
CA SER A 46 -10.47 5.03 -2.86
C SER A 46 -9.88 6.43 -3.05
N ASP A 47 -9.35 7.03 -1.99
CA ASP A 47 -8.74 8.36 -2.06
C ASP A 47 -7.31 8.31 -2.62
N VAL A 48 -6.71 7.13 -2.67
CA VAL A 48 -5.35 6.97 -3.19
C VAL A 48 -5.43 6.87 -4.72
N ASP A 49 -4.77 7.80 -5.39
CA ASP A 49 -4.68 7.82 -6.86
C ASP A 49 -3.22 7.67 -7.31
N ALA A 50 -3.02 7.60 -8.62
CA ALA A 50 -1.68 7.43 -9.19
C ALA A 50 -0.75 8.60 -8.83
N GLU A 51 -1.30 9.81 -8.74
CA GLU A 51 -0.51 10.98 -8.39
C GLU A 51 0.00 10.92 -6.95
N LEU A 52 -0.85 10.52 -6.00
CA LEU A 52 -0.43 10.36 -4.62
C LEU A 52 0.68 9.31 -4.51
N VAL A 53 0.56 8.22 -5.24
CA VAL A 53 1.59 7.17 -5.24
C VAL A 53 2.91 7.70 -5.82
N ARG A 54 2.85 8.48 -6.91
CA ARG A 54 4.05 9.10 -7.48
C ARG A 54 4.72 10.07 -6.52
N GLU A 55 3.94 10.86 -5.81
CA GLU A 55 4.46 11.79 -4.80
C GLU A 55 5.10 11.04 -3.64
N TRP A 56 4.51 9.91 -3.24
CA TRP A 56 5.10 9.06 -2.22
C TRP A 56 6.45 8.50 -2.66
N ILE A 57 6.53 8.00 -3.90
CA ILE A 57 7.78 7.51 -4.49
C ILE A 57 8.85 8.61 -4.47
N ALA A 58 8.49 9.82 -4.91
CA ALA A 58 9.41 10.96 -4.90
C ALA A 58 9.92 11.27 -3.50
N SER A 59 9.04 11.22 -2.50
CA SER A 59 9.39 11.40 -1.09
C SER A 59 10.39 10.35 -0.61
N LEU A 60 10.21 9.08 -1.01
CA LEU A 60 11.12 8.00 -0.66
C LEU A 60 12.49 8.17 -1.32
N MET A 61 12.51 8.62 -2.56
CA MET A 61 13.75 8.94 -3.27
C MET A 61 14.50 10.09 -2.60
N ASP A 62 13.78 11.13 -2.19
CA ASP A 62 14.36 12.28 -1.50
C ASP A 62 14.99 11.88 -0.15
N LYS A 63 14.45 10.86 0.49
CA LYS A 63 15.03 10.31 1.72
C LYS A 63 16.25 9.44 1.48
N GLY A 64 16.61 9.21 0.23
CA GLY A 64 17.78 8.43 -0.13
C GLY A 64 17.58 6.92 -0.11
N LEU A 65 16.33 6.42 -0.15
CA LEU A 65 16.08 4.98 -0.19
C LEU A 65 16.53 4.38 -1.53
N ALA A 66 17.08 3.17 -1.46
CA ALA A 66 17.50 2.44 -2.64
C ALA A 66 16.30 2.02 -3.49
N SER A 67 16.50 1.87 -4.81
CA SER A 67 15.44 1.49 -5.75
C SER A 67 14.76 0.17 -5.38
N ASN A 68 15.53 -0.83 -4.94
CA ASN A 68 14.95 -2.12 -4.56
C ASN A 68 14.06 -2.01 -3.31
N THR A 69 14.40 -1.13 -2.36
CA THR A 69 13.57 -0.87 -1.19
C THR A 69 12.25 -0.21 -1.60
N ILE A 70 12.31 0.78 -2.48
CA ILE A 70 11.12 1.46 -2.99
C ILE A 70 10.24 0.47 -3.75
N ASN A 71 10.82 -0.37 -4.61
CA ASN A 71 10.08 -1.39 -5.36
C ASN A 71 9.41 -2.41 -4.44
N ARG A 72 10.06 -2.80 -3.34
CA ARG A 72 9.46 -3.69 -2.35
C ARG A 72 8.23 -3.06 -1.71
N LYS A 73 8.32 -1.78 -1.34
CA LYS A 73 7.18 -1.05 -0.76
C LYS A 73 6.02 -0.94 -1.75
N LEU A 74 6.33 -0.68 -3.02
CA LEU A 74 5.31 -0.63 -4.07
C LEU A 74 4.65 -1.99 -4.27
N SER A 75 5.41 -3.08 -4.19
CA SER A 75 4.87 -4.44 -4.30
C SER A 75 3.87 -4.74 -3.21
N SER A 76 4.14 -4.30 -1.99
CA SER A 76 3.19 -4.45 -0.87
C SER A 76 1.87 -3.72 -1.17
N VAL A 77 1.95 -2.49 -1.66
CA VAL A 77 0.77 -1.69 -1.99
C VAL A 77 0.01 -2.29 -3.18
N ARG A 78 0.72 -2.80 -4.20
CA ARG A 78 0.08 -3.49 -5.34
C ARG A 78 -0.72 -4.70 -4.89
N THR A 79 -0.14 -5.52 -4.02
CA THR A 79 -0.83 -6.70 -3.48
C THR A 79 -2.09 -6.29 -2.72
N TYR A 80 -2.00 -5.25 -1.92
CA TYR A 80 -3.12 -4.70 -1.17
C TYR A 80 -4.26 -4.26 -2.11
N TYR A 81 -3.96 -3.48 -3.15
CA TYR A 81 -4.98 -2.99 -4.07
C TYR A 81 -5.56 -4.10 -4.95
N LYS A 82 -4.79 -5.12 -5.31
CA LYS A 82 -5.33 -6.30 -6.00
C LYS A 82 -6.36 -7.03 -5.12
N PHE A 83 -6.08 -7.15 -3.83
CA PHE A 83 -7.01 -7.72 -2.88
C PHE A 83 -8.29 -6.89 -2.81
N LEU A 84 -8.17 -5.57 -2.68
CA LEU A 84 -9.32 -4.67 -2.59
C LEU A 84 -10.18 -4.72 -3.86
N LEU A 85 -9.55 -4.75 -5.04
CA LEU A 85 -10.28 -4.88 -6.31
C LEU A 85 -11.09 -6.16 -6.36
N ARG A 86 -10.50 -7.29 -6.00
CA ARG A 86 -11.19 -8.59 -5.99
C ARG A 86 -12.35 -8.62 -5.01
N ARG A 87 -12.26 -7.89 -3.92
CA ARG A 87 -13.31 -7.82 -2.90
C ARG A 87 -14.33 -6.71 -3.18
N GLY A 88 -14.18 -6.00 -4.29
CA GLY A 88 -15.09 -4.91 -4.64
C GLY A 88 -15.01 -3.69 -3.74
N LYS A 89 -13.91 -3.53 -3.00
CA LYS A 89 -13.72 -2.40 -2.07
C LYS A 89 -13.27 -1.13 -2.78
N VAL A 90 -12.64 -1.26 -3.93
CA VAL A 90 -12.25 -0.14 -4.80
C VAL A 90 -12.60 -0.49 -6.24
N ALA A 91 -12.82 0.52 -7.07
CA ALA A 91 -13.18 0.34 -8.47
C ALA A 91 -11.96 0.39 -9.39
N VAL A 92 -10.86 1.01 -8.95
CA VAL A 92 -9.68 1.28 -9.77
C VAL A 92 -8.43 0.95 -8.97
N ASP A 93 -7.41 0.43 -9.67
CA ASP A 93 -6.08 0.21 -9.08
C ASP A 93 -5.24 1.47 -9.29
N PRO A 94 -4.87 2.21 -8.22
CA PRO A 94 -4.09 3.44 -8.35
C PRO A 94 -2.66 3.22 -8.84
N LEU A 95 -2.19 1.96 -8.85
CA LEU A 95 -0.83 1.62 -9.27
C LEU A 95 -0.74 1.22 -10.72
N ARG A 96 -1.87 1.09 -11.40
CA ARG A 96 -1.93 0.61 -12.78
C ARG A 96 -1.07 1.44 -13.74
N LYS A 97 -0.98 2.75 -13.50
CA LYS A 97 -0.25 3.68 -14.36
C LYS A 97 1.04 4.22 -13.73
N VAL A 98 1.47 3.61 -12.67
CA VAL A 98 2.70 4.03 -11.97
C VAL A 98 3.91 3.25 -12.47
#